data_b08a3a08b6b2108a1cae0de55a96a42c
#
_entry.id   b08a3a08b6b2108a1cae0de55a96a42c
#
_cell.length_a   1.000
_cell.length_b   1.000
_cell.length_c   1.000
_cell.angle_alpha   90.00
_cell.angle_beta   90.00
_cell.angle_gamma   90.00
#
_symmetry.space_group_name_H-M   'P 1'
#
loop_
_entity.id
_entity.type
_entity.pdbx_description
1 polymer ?
#
loop_
_entity_poly.entity_id
_entity_poly.type
_entity_poly.pdbx_seq_one_letter_code
_entity_poly.pdbx_strand_id
1 'polypeptide(L)'
;MYKFLLLLSITSLTYAQTVDFNKVIKSTLQNSKDLQNQKLNIDLANLNAKSVDSISYGKLSITEELSRTNHSGYVFNSKLSSREATFRDFGFAQQNEEMDVQPKDLNYPDARNNYNTKLIYEVPLFTGFKLSNQKDILELQEKANEIKYNLDKKELTFEVLKAYNSAVVAKEFVKALQKAKVAITQIVKSADAFHKEGLVTKIDVNEAKVYELNINSQLIEATNNFELALAYLKFLSSDDSISDVESLENINFEIPQENLLYNQALENRDEVKMQDIQVNATKKNINIANSAYYPSVYSHLEYGFND
;
A
#
# COMPACT_ATOMS: atom_id res chain seq x y z
N MET A 1 -20.57 -18.97 46.89
CA MET A 1 -20.92 -19.46 45.54
C MET A 1 -19.78 -19.05 44.57
N TYR A 2 -18.80 -19.93 44.40
CA TYR A 2 -17.69 -19.71 43.47
C TYR A 2 -18.07 -20.22 42.09
N LYS A 3 -18.18 -19.34 41.08
CA LYS A 3 -18.35 -19.72 39.68
C LYS A 3 -16.99 -20.05 39.10
N PHE A 4 -16.74 -21.32 38.85
CA PHE A 4 -15.60 -21.85 38.10
C PHE A 4 -15.81 -21.49 36.62
N LEU A 5 -15.02 -20.57 36.09
CA LEU A 5 -14.97 -20.28 34.64
C LEU A 5 -14.02 -21.32 34.04
N LEU A 6 -14.60 -22.31 33.34
CA LEU A 6 -13.85 -23.27 32.53
C LEU A 6 -13.38 -22.58 31.26
N LEU A 7 -12.10 -22.21 31.19
CA LEU A 7 -11.46 -21.75 29.96
C LEU A 7 -11.26 -22.97 29.04
N LEU A 8 -12.13 -23.10 28.03
CA LEU A 8 -11.96 -24.08 26.96
C LEU A 8 -10.85 -23.57 26.04
N SER A 9 -9.61 -24.03 26.21
CA SER A 9 -8.54 -23.82 25.26
C SER A 9 -8.81 -24.69 24.02
N ILE A 10 -9.32 -24.07 22.96
CA ILE A 10 -9.40 -24.69 21.63
C ILE A 10 -7.96 -24.74 21.10
N THR A 11 -7.28 -25.87 21.34
CA THR A 11 -6.04 -26.20 20.61
C THR A 11 -6.44 -26.54 19.20
N SER A 12 -6.20 -25.63 18.27
CA SER A 12 -6.27 -25.90 16.83
C SER A 12 -5.24 -26.99 16.52
N LEU A 13 -5.67 -28.22 16.35
CA LEU A 13 -4.89 -29.31 15.76
C LEU A 13 -4.60 -28.90 14.31
N THR A 14 -3.42 -28.37 14.05
CA THR A 14 -2.92 -28.18 12.70
C THR A 14 -2.62 -29.56 12.12
N TYR A 15 -3.54 -30.08 11.30
CA TYR A 15 -3.30 -31.32 10.55
C TYR A 15 -2.18 -31.02 9.54
N ALA A 16 -1.10 -31.80 9.63
CA ALA A 16 -0.06 -31.85 8.62
C ALA A 16 -0.66 -32.17 7.25
N GLN A 17 -0.59 -31.24 6.30
CA GLN A 17 -1.26 -31.37 5.00
C GLN A 17 -0.27 -31.33 3.85
N THR A 18 -0.37 -32.34 2.97
CA THR A 18 0.23 -32.28 1.64
C THR A 18 -0.57 -31.30 0.78
N VAL A 19 0.10 -30.36 0.13
CA VAL A 19 -0.55 -29.32 -0.67
C VAL A 19 -0.17 -29.41 -2.15
N ASP A 20 -1.15 -29.11 -3.01
CA ASP A 20 -0.92 -28.86 -4.42
C ASP A 20 -0.53 -27.41 -4.69
N PHE A 21 -0.01 -27.14 -5.89
CA PHE A 21 0.41 -25.82 -6.30
C PHE A 21 -0.74 -24.80 -6.31
N ASN A 22 -1.92 -25.18 -6.78
CA ASN A 22 -3.08 -24.28 -6.88
C ASN A 22 -3.56 -23.82 -5.49
N LYS A 23 -3.50 -24.73 -4.52
CA LYS A 23 -3.86 -24.40 -3.15
C LYS A 23 -2.89 -23.39 -2.53
N VAL A 24 -1.58 -23.61 -2.74
CA VAL A 24 -0.55 -22.67 -2.23
C VAL A 24 -0.71 -21.30 -2.85
N ILE A 25 -0.87 -21.21 -4.20
CA ILE A 25 -1.11 -19.93 -4.88
C ILE A 25 -2.35 -19.22 -4.32
N LYS A 26 -3.46 -19.95 -4.21
CA LYS A 26 -4.71 -19.37 -3.72
C LYS A 26 -4.55 -18.78 -2.32
N SER A 27 -3.93 -19.53 -1.42
CA SER A 27 -3.64 -19.08 -0.05
C SER A 27 -2.73 -17.85 -0.06
N THR A 28 -1.63 -17.88 -0.82
CA THR A 28 -0.70 -16.76 -0.94
C THR A 28 -1.38 -15.49 -1.44
N LEU A 29 -2.15 -15.57 -2.53
CA LEU A 29 -2.82 -14.40 -3.10
C LEU A 29 -3.91 -13.83 -2.18
N GLN A 30 -4.53 -14.67 -1.35
CA GLN A 30 -5.54 -14.22 -0.37
C GLN A 30 -4.89 -13.57 0.86
N ASN A 31 -3.77 -14.11 1.33
CA ASN A 31 -3.14 -13.72 2.58
C ASN A 31 -2.04 -12.66 2.42
N SER A 32 -1.55 -12.43 1.19
CA SER A 32 -0.48 -11.46 0.94
C SER A 32 -0.84 -10.08 1.44
N LYS A 33 -0.06 -9.57 2.39
CA LYS A 33 -0.21 -8.21 2.93
C LYS A 33 0.14 -7.15 1.91
N ASP A 34 1.10 -7.43 1.02
CA ASP A 34 1.51 -6.51 -0.03
C ASP A 34 0.38 -6.31 -1.05
N LEU A 35 -0.31 -7.38 -1.47
CA LEU A 35 -1.48 -7.26 -2.34
C LEU A 35 -2.67 -6.56 -1.66
N GLN A 36 -2.88 -6.81 -0.36
CA GLN A 36 -3.90 -6.08 0.40
C GLN A 36 -3.57 -4.59 0.48
N ASN A 37 -2.31 -4.24 0.76
CA ASN A 37 -1.86 -2.86 0.79
C ASN A 37 -2.00 -2.18 -0.58
N GLN A 38 -1.67 -2.90 -1.67
CA GLN A 38 -1.84 -2.37 -3.02
C GLN A 38 -3.31 -2.11 -3.39
N LYS A 39 -4.25 -2.92 -2.90
CA LYS A 39 -5.70 -2.63 -3.03
C LYS A 39 -6.09 -1.34 -2.32
N LEU A 40 -5.59 -1.13 -1.10
CA LEU A 40 -5.83 0.11 -0.37
C LEU A 40 -5.25 1.34 -1.11
N ASN A 41 -4.12 1.18 -1.81
CA ASN A 41 -3.56 2.25 -2.65
C ASN A 41 -4.46 2.57 -3.86
N ILE A 42 -5.15 1.58 -4.44
CA ILE A 42 -6.17 1.81 -5.49
C ILE A 42 -7.34 2.59 -4.90
N ASP A 43 -7.88 2.14 -3.76
CA ASP A 43 -9.00 2.82 -3.09
C ASP A 43 -8.64 4.27 -2.72
N LEU A 44 -7.42 4.49 -2.21
CA LEU A 44 -6.91 5.82 -1.90
C LEU A 44 -6.81 6.71 -3.16
N ALA A 45 -6.31 6.17 -4.28
CA ALA A 45 -6.21 6.91 -5.53
C ALA A 45 -7.62 7.28 -6.06
N ASN A 46 -8.59 6.37 -5.98
CA ASN A 46 -9.99 6.64 -6.33
C ASN A 46 -10.60 7.75 -5.46
N LEU A 47 -10.38 7.70 -4.14
CA LEU A 47 -10.85 8.75 -3.24
C LEU A 47 -10.18 10.10 -3.52
N ASN A 48 -8.89 10.11 -3.88
CA ASN A 48 -8.19 11.32 -4.28
C ASN A 48 -8.76 11.91 -5.58
N ALA A 49 -9.10 11.08 -6.56
CA ALA A 49 -9.76 11.54 -7.78
C ALA A 49 -11.14 12.16 -7.47
N LYS A 50 -11.93 11.51 -6.62
CA LYS A 50 -13.24 12.04 -6.16
C LYS A 50 -13.12 13.31 -5.32
N SER A 51 -12.01 13.51 -4.62
CA SER A 51 -11.80 14.71 -3.82
C SER A 51 -11.73 15.98 -4.66
N VAL A 52 -11.29 15.88 -5.91
CA VAL A 52 -11.30 17.01 -6.85
C VAL A 52 -12.74 17.43 -7.21
N ASP A 53 -13.66 16.46 -7.31
CA ASP A 53 -15.08 16.79 -7.53
C ASP A 53 -15.64 17.59 -6.34
N SER A 54 -15.20 17.31 -5.13
CA SER A 54 -15.64 18.06 -3.94
C SER A 54 -15.20 19.52 -3.98
N ILE A 55 -14.05 19.84 -4.58
CA ILE A 55 -13.60 21.23 -4.79
C ILE A 55 -14.57 21.98 -5.73
N SER A 56 -15.13 21.29 -6.71
CA SER A 56 -16.09 21.88 -7.66
C SER A 56 -17.42 22.29 -7.01
N TYR A 57 -17.79 21.66 -5.87
CA TYR A 57 -18.96 22.05 -5.08
C TYR A 57 -18.69 23.24 -4.17
N GLY A 58 -17.44 23.71 -4.10
CA GLY A 58 -17.06 24.84 -3.26
C GLY A 58 -16.82 24.46 -1.80
N LYS A 59 -16.47 25.48 -1.02
CA LYS A 59 -16.16 25.37 0.40
C LYS A 59 -17.09 26.28 1.19
N LEU A 60 -17.85 25.71 2.12
CA LEU A 60 -18.60 26.43 3.13
C LEU A 60 -17.77 26.50 4.41
N SER A 61 -17.55 27.69 4.93
CA SER A 61 -16.81 27.91 6.17
C SER A 61 -17.55 28.91 7.07
N ILE A 62 -17.47 28.66 8.36
CA ILE A 62 -17.91 29.60 9.40
C ILE A 62 -16.64 30.07 10.08
N THR A 63 -16.49 31.40 10.19
CA THR A 63 -15.38 32.03 10.89
C THR A 63 -15.92 32.89 12.00
N GLU A 64 -15.31 32.82 13.18
CA GLU A 64 -15.54 33.68 14.31
C GLU A 64 -14.23 34.35 14.67
N GLU A 65 -14.22 35.69 14.61
CA GLU A 65 -13.06 36.49 14.96
C GLU A 65 -13.37 37.30 16.20
N LEU A 66 -12.63 37.04 17.27
CA LEU A 66 -12.70 37.78 18.51
C LEU A 66 -11.48 38.68 18.62
N SER A 67 -11.70 39.98 18.73
CA SER A 67 -10.61 40.93 18.92
C SER A 67 -10.93 41.92 20.02
N ARG A 68 -9.89 42.42 20.71
CA ARG A 68 -9.97 43.51 21.67
C ARG A 68 -8.90 44.53 21.34
N THR A 69 -9.32 45.76 21.08
CA THR A 69 -8.40 46.81 20.68
C THR A 69 -8.88 48.18 21.15
N ASN A 70 -7.96 49.11 21.37
CA ASN A 70 -8.22 50.55 21.56
C ASN A 70 -7.69 51.39 20.39
N HIS A 71 -7.25 50.71 19.28
CA HIS A 71 -6.82 51.41 18.08
C HIS A 71 -8.02 52.12 17.45
N SER A 72 -7.94 53.45 17.32
CA SER A 72 -9.08 54.31 16.88
C SER A 72 -9.75 53.81 15.59
N GLY A 73 -8.98 53.51 14.54
CA GLY A 73 -9.52 53.04 13.28
C GLY A 73 -10.32 51.73 13.41
N TYR A 74 -9.84 50.78 14.21
CA TYR A 74 -10.53 49.48 14.39
C TYR A 74 -11.76 49.64 15.31
N VAL A 75 -11.68 50.39 16.39
CA VAL A 75 -12.82 50.67 17.30
C VAL A 75 -13.92 51.38 16.54
N PHE A 76 -13.58 52.42 15.76
CA PHE A 76 -14.54 53.17 14.97
C PHE A 76 -15.22 52.28 13.89
N ASN A 77 -14.43 51.50 13.15
CA ASN A 77 -14.95 50.54 12.17
C ASN A 77 -15.87 49.50 12.81
N SER A 78 -15.50 48.95 13.97
CA SER A 78 -16.34 48.03 14.73
C SER A 78 -17.68 48.64 15.11
N LYS A 79 -17.69 49.86 15.69
CA LYS A 79 -18.93 50.57 16.05
C LYS A 79 -19.83 50.85 14.84
N LEU A 80 -19.27 51.17 13.68
CA LEU A 80 -20.02 51.33 12.44
C LEU A 80 -20.60 50.01 11.95
N SER A 81 -19.80 48.93 11.99
CA SER A 81 -20.22 47.62 11.53
C SER A 81 -21.31 47.02 12.42
N SER A 82 -21.24 47.20 13.75
CA SER A 82 -22.28 46.80 14.72
C SER A 82 -23.46 47.76 14.78
N ARG A 83 -23.42 48.90 14.04
CA ARG A 83 -24.45 49.94 14.02
C ARG A 83 -24.66 50.65 15.37
N GLU A 84 -23.61 50.70 16.16
CA GLU A 84 -23.63 51.34 17.51
C GLU A 84 -22.94 52.69 17.55
N ALA A 85 -22.41 53.17 16.42
CA ALA A 85 -21.75 54.47 16.35
C ALA A 85 -22.75 55.62 16.64
N THR A 86 -22.36 56.49 17.53
CA THR A 86 -23.13 57.68 17.97
C THR A 86 -22.47 58.96 17.47
N PHE A 87 -23.20 60.10 17.50
CA PHE A 87 -22.60 61.41 17.16
C PHE A 87 -21.40 61.77 18.06
N ARG A 88 -21.35 61.25 19.27
CA ARG A 88 -20.22 61.43 20.17
C ARG A 88 -18.95 60.81 19.62
N ASP A 89 -19.07 59.65 19.03
CA ASP A 89 -17.93 58.91 18.44
C ASP A 89 -17.30 59.69 17.27
N PHE A 90 -18.03 60.60 16.63
CA PHE A 90 -17.54 61.50 15.59
C PHE A 90 -16.98 62.84 16.12
N GLY A 91 -16.82 62.98 17.45
CA GLY A 91 -16.26 64.18 18.04
C GLY A 91 -17.27 65.32 18.26
N PHE A 92 -18.59 65.10 18.11
CA PHE A 92 -19.59 66.11 18.29
C PHE A 92 -19.64 66.64 19.74
N ALA A 93 -19.05 66.01 20.74
CA ALA A 93 -18.90 66.53 22.10
C ALA A 93 -18.00 67.77 22.14
N GLN A 94 -17.16 68.00 21.14
CA GLN A 94 -16.23 69.12 21.03
C GLN A 94 -16.54 70.06 19.85
N GLN A 95 -17.76 70.02 19.30
CA GLN A 95 -18.18 70.76 18.10
C GLN A 95 -18.14 72.29 18.25
N ASN A 96 -18.09 72.77 19.45
CA ASN A 96 -18.05 74.22 19.76
C ASN A 96 -16.63 74.71 20.06
N GLU A 97 -15.62 73.87 19.96
CA GLU A 97 -14.21 74.19 20.15
C GLU A 97 -13.57 74.66 18.84
N GLU A 98 -12.33 75.13 18.89
CA GLU A 98 -11.59 75.52 17.68
C GLU A 98 -11.42 74.37 16.72
N MET A 99 -11.31 74.65 15.40
CA MET A 99 -11.25 73.65 14.35
C MET A 99 -10.03 72.72 14.46
N ASP A 100 -8.98 73.15 15.14
CA ASP A 100 -7.72 72.35 15.30
C ASP A 100 -7.74 71.42 16.51
N VAL A 101 -8.83 71.44 17.30
CA VAL A 101 -9.00 70.56 18.47
C VAL A 101 -9.26 69.12 18.00
N GLN A 102 -8.43 68.20 18.45
CA GLN A 102 -8.58 66.81 18.11
C GLN A 102 -9.77 66.15 18.82
N PRO A 103 -10.70 65.50 18.10
CA PRO A 103 -11.82 64.77 18.71
C PRO A 103 -11.30 63.63 19.60
N LYS A 104 -11.48 63.73 20.91
CA LYS A 104 -10.92 62.79 21.90
C LYS A 104 -11.49 61.41 21.77
N ASP A 105 -12.80 61.30 21.70
CA ASP A 105 -13.48 59.99 21.64
C ASP A 105 -13.20 59.25 20.31
N LEU A 106 -12.89 60.00 19.24
CA LEU A 106 -12.50 59.42 17.96
C LEU A 106 -11.04 58.96 17.95
N ASN A 107 -10.11 59.80 18.48
CA ASN A 107 -8.67 59.53 18.37
C ASN A 107 -8.13 58.61 19.49
N TYR A 108 -8.79 58.65 20.66
CA TYR A 108 -8.40 57.90 21.86
C TYR A 108 -9.56 57.11 22.46
N PRO A 109 -10.16 56.18 21.73
CA PRO A 109 -11.29 55.40 22.22
C PRO A 109 -10.87 54.45 23.34
N ASP A 110 -11.82 54.06 24.19
CA ASP A 110 -11.65 52.96 25.11
C ASP A 110 -11.53 51.64 24.37
N ALA A 111 -10.84 50.65 25.00
CA ALA A 111 -10.69 49.31 24.42
C ALA A 111 -12.06 48.62 24.28
N ARG A 112 -12.37 48.19 23.06
CA ARG A 112 -13.62 47.51 22.69
C ARG A 112 -13.34 46.05 22.31
N ASN A 113 -14.23 45.17 22.73
CA ASN A 113 -14.33 43.82 22.17
C ASN A 113 -15.11 43.90 20.86
N ASN A 114 -14.72 43.09 19.89
CA ASN A 114 -15.39 42.96 18.61
C ASN A 114 -15.55 41.48 18.30
N TYR A 115 -16.75 41.05 17.99
CA TYR A 115 -17.14 39.71 17.59
C TYR A 115 -17.60 39.77 16.14
N ASN A 116 -16.90 39.03 15.26
CA ASN A 116 -17.21 39.07 13.84
C ASN A 116 -17.46 37.64 13.36
N THR A 117 -18.73 37.27 13.24
CA THR A 117 -19.17 35.97 12.77
C THR A 117 -19.50 36.03 11.29
N LYS A 118 -18.88 35.14 10.49
CA LYS A 118 -19.09 35.11 9.04
C LYS A 118 -19.35 33.69 8.55
N LEU A 119 -20.34 33.53 7.70
CA LEU A 119 -20.58 32.39 6.88
C LEU A 119 -20.07 32.70 5.47
N ILE A 120 -19.09 31.92 4.98
CA ILE A 120 -18.43 32.17 3.70
C ILE A 120 -18.65 30.95 2.83
N TYR A 121 -19.15 31.15 1.62
CA TYR A 121 -19.23 30.12 0.59
C TYR A 121 -18.44 30.53 -0.64
N GLU A 122 -17.41 29.73 -0.95
CA GLU A 122 -16.53 29.95 -2.08
C GLU A 122 -16.60 28.75 -3.04
N VAL A 123 -16.86 29.02 -4.33
CA VAL A 123 -16.93 27.98 -5.34
C VAL A 123 -16.18 28.40 -6.61
N PRO A 124 -15.26 27.55 -7.13
CA PRO A 124 -14.63 27.77 -8.43
C PRO A 124 -15.65 27.51 -9.55
N LEU A 125 -15.98 28.50 -10.33
CA LEU A 125 -16.86 28.36 -11.50
C LEU A 125 -16.08 27.97 -12.75
N PHE A 126 -14.87 28.51 -12.90
CA PHE A 126 -13.96 28.15 -13.98
C PHE A 126 -12.51 28.36 -13.52
N THR A 127 -11.64 27.38 -13.80
CA THR A 127 -10.24 27.38 -13.38
C THR A 127 -9.27 27.21 -14.55
N GLY A 128 -9.68 27.59 -15.78
CA GLY A 128 -8.85 27.36 -16.98
C GLY A 128 -8.57 25.89 -17.24
N PHE A 129 -9.52 25.00 -16.97
CA PHE A 129 -9.39 23.53 -17.07
C PHE A 129 -8.38 22.89 -16.10
N LYS A 130 -7.87 23.64 -15.12
CA LYS A 130 -6.91 23.12 -14.16
C LYS A 130 -7.47 21.95 -13.36
N LEU A 131 -8.67 22.12 -12.76
CA LEU A 131 -9.30 21.08 -11.93
C LEU A 131 -9.64 19.83 -12.73
N SER A 132 -10.16 19.96 -13.96
CA SER A 132 -10.45 18.81 -14.80
C SER A 132 -9.20 18.01 -15.18
N ASN A 133 -8.14 18.68 -15.60
CA ASN A 133 -6.87 17.99 -15.89
C ASN A 133 -6.22 17.39 -14.64
N GLN A 134 -6.39 18.02 -13.47
CA GLN A 134 -5.94 17.45 -12.19
C GLN A 134 -6.71 16.18 -11.84
N LYS A 135 -8.03 16.17 -12.05
CA LYS A 135 -8.86 14.97 -11.89
C LYS A 135 -8.40 13.85 -12.83
N ASP A 136 -8.19 14.17 -14.11
CA ASP A 136 -7.71 13.21 -15.12
C ASP A 136 -6.38 12.55 -14.71
N ILE A 137 -5.45 13.33 -14.11
CA ILE A 137 -4.17 12.79 -13.60
C ILE A 137 -4.41 11.81 -12.47
N LEU A 138 -5.31 12.12 -11.54
CA LEU A 138 -5.61 11.24 -10.40
C LEU A 138 -6.32 9.96 -10.86
N GLU A 139 -7.20 10.03 -11.85
CA GLU A 139 -7.79 8.85 -12.49
C GLU A 139 -6.75 8.01 -13.24
N LEU A 140 -5.76 8.64 -13.88
CA LEU A 140 -4.62 7.92 -14.46
C LEU A 140 -3.76 7.26 -13.39
N GLN A 141 -3.59 7.89 -12.24
CA GLN A 141 -2.89 7.31 -11.10
C GLN A 141 -3.62 6.10 -10.52
N GLU A 142 -4.96 6.14 -10.45
CA GLU A 142 -5.77 4.97 -10.08
C GLU A 142 -5.52 3.80 -11.03
N LYS A 143 -5.60 4.04 -12.35
CA LYS A 143 -5.31 3.02 -13.37
C LYS A 143 -3.87 2.46 -13.28
N ALA A 144 -2.90 3.33 -12.98
CA ALA A 144 -1.52 2.89 -12.77
C ALA A 144 -1.39 1.96 -11.55
N ASN A 145 -2.11 2.25 -10.45
CA ASN A 145 -2.14 1.39 -9.27
C ASN A 145 -2.84 0.05 -9.56
N GLU A 146 -3.89 0.02 -10.39
CA GLU A 146 -4.55 -1.23 -10.82
C GLU A 146 -3.59 -2.12 -11.63
N ILE A 147 -2.85 -1.51 -12.57
CA ILE A 147 -1.86 -2.24 -13.37
C ILE A 147 -0.74 -2.75 -12.46
N LYS A 148 -0.26 -1.93 -11.53
CA LYS A 148 0.75 -2.32 -10.56
C LYS A 148 0.28 -3.49 -9.70
N TYR A 149 -0.96 -3.48 -9.22
CA TYR A 149 -1.55 -4.61 -8.49
C TYR A 149 -1.51 -5.91 -9.31
N ASN A 150 -1.84 -5.84 -10.59
CA ASN A 150 -1.79 -7.01 -11.48
C ASN A 150 -0.35 -7.50 -11.72
N LEU A 151 0.60 -6.57 -11.85
CA LEU A 151 2.02 -6.89 -11.96
C LEU A 151 2.53 -7.59 -10.69
N ASP A 152 2.32 -6.98 -9.53
CA ASP A 152 2.72 -7.53 -8.23
C ASP A 152 2.11 -8.92 -8.00
N LYS A 153 0.85 -9.12 -8.43
CA LYS A 153 0.19 -10.44 -8.39
C LYS A 153 0.86 -11.48 -9.28
N LYS A 154 1.29 -11.10 -10.50
CA LYS A 154 2.01 -11.98 -11.42
C LYS A 154 3.41 -12.34 -10.87
N GLU A 155 4.12 -11.35 -10.33
CA GLU A 155 5.43 -11.54 -9.71
C GLU A 155 5.34 -12.49 -8.52
N LEU A 156 4.39 -12.26 -7.62
CA LEU A 156 4.16 -13.14 -6.48
C LEU A 156 3.79 -14.55 -6.90
N THR A 157 2.96 -14.71 -7.94
CA THR A 157 2.62 -16.02 -8.51
C THR A 157 3.85 -16.75 -9.02
N PHE A 158 4.76 -16.03 -9.69
CA PHE A 158 6.01 -16.60 -10.19
C PHE A 158 6.98 -16.96 -9.07
N GLU A 159 7.03 -16.16 -8.02
CA GLU A 159 7.82 -16.44 -6.82
C GLU A 159 7.34 -17.72 -6.12
N VAL A 160 6.01 -17.87 -5.95
CA VAL A 160 5.41 -19.08 -5.41
C VAL A 160 5.72 -20.29 -6.28
N LEU A 161 5.68 -20.15 -7.61
CA LEU A 161 6.02 -21.23 -8.53
C LEU A 161 7.47 -21.71 -8.35
N LYS A 162 8.40 -20.76 -8.24
CA LYS A 162 9.82 -21.07 -7.98
C LYS A 162 10.02 -21.79 -6.64
N ALA A 163 9.39 -21.25 -5.59
CA ALA A 163 9.49 -21.80 -4.24
C ALA A 163 8.91 -23.22 -4.18
N TYR A 164 7.74 -23.42 -4.80
CA TYR A 164 7.09 -24.73 -4.87
C TYR A 164 7.93 -25.75 -5.63
N ASN A 165 8.45 -25.36 -6.79
CA ASN A 165 9.35 -26.20 -7.58
C ASN A 165 10.62 -26.59 -6.82
N SER A 166 11.21 -25.64 -6.09
CA SER A 166 12.37 -25.90 -5.23
C SER A 166 12.05 -26.93 -4.13
N ALA A 167 10.87 -26.84 -3.51
CA ALA A 167 10.43 -27.82 -2.52
C ALA A 167 10.20 -29.22 -3.13
N VAL A 168 9.59 -29.28 -4.33
CA VAL A 168 9.40 -30.57 -5.06
C VAL A 168 10.74 -31.21 -5.39
N VAL A 169 11.69 -30.44 -5.92
CA VAL A 169 13.04 -30.96 -6.27
C VAL A 169 13.78 -31.44 -5.02
N ALA A 170 13.74 -30.66 -3.93
CA ALA A 170 14.36 -31.05 -2.67
C ALA A 170 13.75 -32.34 -2.10
N LYS A 171 12.43 -32.50 -2.17
CA LYS A 171 11.73 -33.73 -1.77
C LYS A 171 12.18 -34.96 -2.59
N GLU A 172 12.23 -34.80 -3.90
CA GLU A 172 12.66 -35.92 -4.77
C GLU A 172 14.15 -36.29 -4.53
N PHE A 173 14.99 -35.29 -4.21
CA PHE A 173 16.37 -35.54 -3.85
C PHE A 173 16.50 -36.32 -2.54
N VAL A 174 15.71 -35.97 -1.51
CA VAL A 174 15.62 -36.75 -0.26
C VAL A 174 15.21 -38.17 -0.53
N LYS A 175 14.19 -38.41 -1.37
CA LYS A 175 13.76 -39.78 -1.76
C LYS A 175 14.87 -40.56 -2.46
N ALA A 176 15.62 -39.91 -3.35
CA ALA A 176 16.74 -40.54 -4.06
C ALA A 176 17.84 -40.99 -3.09
N LEU A 177 18.22 -40.11 -2.14
CA LEU A 177 19.22 -40.43 -1.12
C LEU A 177 18.74 -41.47 -0.12
N GLN A 178 17.44 -41.50 0.22
CA GLN A 178 16.89 -42.60 1.03
C GLN A 178 17.05 -43.97 0.33
N LYS A 179 16.79 -44.06 -0.99
CA LYS A 179 17.03 -45.27 -1.76
C LYS A 179 18.51 -45.63 -1.83
N ALA A 180 19.39 -44.62 -2.02
CA ALA A 180 20.83 -44.80 -2.01
C ALA A 180 21.34 -45.32 -0.65
N LYS A 181 20.80 -44.81 0.46
CA LYS A 181 21.11 -45.29 1.81
C LYS A 181 20.76 -46.76 1.99
N VAL A 182 19.57 -47.18 1.54
CA VAL A 182 19.18 -48.60 1.60
C VAL A 182 20.16 -49.47 0.83
N ALA A 183 20.57 -49.04 -0.38
CA ALA A 183 21.51 -49.79 -1.21
C ALA A 183 22.90 -49.88 -0.58
N ILE A 184 23.48 -48.78 -0.09
CA ILE A 184 24.81 -48.77 0.52
C ILE A 184 24.84 -49.55 1.83
N THR A 185 23.80 -49.49 2.65
CA THR A 185 23.68 -50.30 3.88
C THR A 185 23.72 -51.82 3.54
N GLN A 186 23.11 -52.26 2.41
CA GLN A 186 23.18 -53.63 1.99
C GLN A 186 24.59 -54.00 1.51
N ILE A 187 25.29 -53.09 0.82
CA ILE A 187 26.70 -53.31 0.38
C ILE A 187 27.60 -53.45 1.62
N VAL A 188 27.44 -52.61 2.65
CA VAL A 188 28.20 -52.71 3.92
C VAL A 188 27.99 -54.09 4.58
N LYS A 189 26.71 -54.55 4.65
CA LYS A 189 26.39 -55.89 5.17
C LYS A 189 27.05 -57.01 4.40
N SER A 190 27.05 -56.93 3.05
CA SER A 190 27.69 -57.91 2.21
C SER A 190 29.22 -57.90 2.36
N ALA A 191 29.84 -56.71 2.45
CA ALA A 191 31.26 -56.56 2.68
C ALA A 191 31.69 -57.13 4.04
N ASP A 192 30.92 -56.87 5.12
CA ASP A 192 31.14 -57.46 6.44
C ASP A 192 31.03 -59.01 6.41
N ALA A 193 30.06 -59.57 5.63
CA ALA A 193 29.91 -61.04 5.48
C ALA A 193 31.10 -61.65 4.72
N PHE A 194 31.49 -61.04 3.62
CA PHE A 194 32.62 -61.49 2.79
C PHE A 194 33.96 -61.40 3.58
N HIS A 195 34.11 -60.39 4.41
CA HIS A 195 35.28 -60.26 5.27
C HIS A 195 35.35 -61.38 6.29
N LYS A 196 34.23 -61.78 6.89
CA LYS A 196 34.19 -62.94 7.82
C LYS A 196 34.60 -64.23 7.16
N GLU A 197 34.32 -64.42 5.87
CA GLU A 197 34.71 -65.56 5.07
C GLU A 197 36.13 -65.40 4.48
N GLY A 198 36.85 -64.30 4.79
CA GLY A 198 38.19 -64.06 4.26
C GLY A 198 38.28 -63.65 2.80
N LEU A 199 37.18 -63.34 2.15
CA LEU A 199 37.09 -63.01 0.69
C LEU A 199 37.43 -61.52 0.40
N VAL A 200 37.34 -60.63 1.38
CA VAL A 200 37.69 -59.20 1.25
C VAL A 200 38.49 -58.76 2.48
N THR A 201 39.21 -57.63 2.33
CA THR A 201 40.02 -57.05 3.44
C THR A 201 39.20 -56.17 4.39
N LYS A 202 39.77 -55.89 5.57
CA LYS A 202 39.20 -54.90 6.52
C LYS A 202 39.14 -53.51 5.90
N ILE A 203 40.05 -53.21 4.95
CA ILE A 203 40.09 -51.92 4.25
C ILE A 203 38.83 -51.77 3.37
N ASP A 204 38.44 -52.80 2.62
CA ASP A 204 37.25 -52.80 1.77
C ASP A 204 35.97 -52.57 2.59
N VAL A 205 35.84 -53.20 3.74
CA VAL A 205 34.72 -52.97 4.68
C VAL A 205 34.71 -51.55 5.17
N ASN A 206 35.87 -50.99 5.56
CA ASN A 206 35.93 -49.58 6.02
C ASN A 206 35.61 -48.59 4.92
N GLU A 207 36.03 -48.84 3.66
CA GLU A 207 35.66 -48.03 2.51
C GLU A 207 34.16 -48.03 2.28
N ALA A 208 33.51 -49.19 2.31
CA ALA A 208 32.03 -49.24 2.22
C ALA A 208 31.33 -48.45 3.35
N LYS A 209 31.85 -48.48 4.58
CA LYS A 209 31.35 -47.72 5.69
C LYS A 209 31.54 -46.20 5.51
N VAL A 210 32.65 -45.75 4.93
CA VAL A 210 32.87 -44.37 4.58
C VAL A 210 31.85 -43.90 3.56
N TYR A 211 31.52 -44.67 2.53
CA TYR A 211 30.46 -44.34 1.59
C TYR A 211 29.09 -44.28 2.25
N GLU A 212 28.77 -45.18 3.18
CA GLU A 212 27.51 -45.09 3.96
C GLU A 212 27.43 -43.84 4.80
N LEU A 213 28.52 -43.44 5.47
CA LEU A 213 28.57 -42.18 6.23
C LEU A 213 28.38 -40.94 5.34
N ASN A 214 28.99 -40.94 4.16
CA ASN A 214 28.84 -39.87 3.18
C ASN A 214 27.38 -39.74 2.70
N ILE A 215 26.72 -40.87 2.35
CA ILE A 215 25.29 -40.86 1.96
C ILE A 215 24.42 -40.39 3.14
N ASN A 216 24.70 -40.80 4.37
CA ASN A 216 23.97 -40.31 5.55
C ASN A 216 24.11 -38.80 5.75
N SER A 217 25.32 -38.27 5.56
CA SER A 217 25.57 -36.82 5.66
C SER A 217 24.78 -36.04 4.59
N GLN A 218 24.84 -36.53 3.34
CA GLN A 218 24.07 -35.94 2.23
C GLN A 218 22.54 -35.98 2.49
N LEU A 219 22.07 -37.11 3.06
CA LEU A 219 20.63 -37.23 3.38
C LEU A 219 20.19 -36.22 4.44
N ILE A 220 21.02 -35.98 5.48
CA ILE A 220 20.73 -34.96 6.49
C ILE A 220 20.67 -33.58 5.84
N GLU A 221 21.67 -33.25 5.02
CA GLU A 221 21.70 -31.98 4.29
C GLU A 221 20.46 -31.77 3.38
N ALA A 222 20.12 -32.80 2.60
CA ALA A 222 18.95 -32.76 1.71
C ALA A 222 17.65 -32.61 2.50
N THR A 223 17.53 -33.28 3.65
CA THR A 223 16.36 -33.14 4.53
C THR A 223 16.22 -31.71 5.07
N ASN A 224 17.31 -31.12 5.53
CA ASN A 224 17.32 -29.73 5.99
C ASN A 224 16.96 -28.76 4.87
N ASN A 225 17.45 -28.98 3.65
CA ASN A 225 17.11 -28.17 2.48
C ASN A 225 15.62 -28.28 2.11
N PHE A 226 15.03 -29.46 2.23
CA PHE A 226 13.59 -29.64 2.03
C PHE A 226 12.76 -28.92 3.11
N GLU A 227 13.14 -29.05 4.38
CA GLU A 227 12.48 -28.32 5.48
C GLU A 227 12.57 -26.79 5.30
N LEU A 228 13.72 -26.28 4.86
CA LEU A 228 13.90 -24.87 4.54
C LEU A 228 12.98 -24.42 3.40
N ALA A 229 12.86 -25.22 2.34
CA ALA A 229 11.96 -24.93 1.22
C ALA A 229 10.49 -24.92 1.67
N LEU A 230 10.08 -25.85 2.53
CA LEU A 230 8.74 -25.85 3.14
C LEU A 230 8.51 -24.63 4.03
N ALA A 231 9.49 -24.24 4.83
CA ALA A 231 9.39 -23.03 5.66
C ALA A 231 9.20 -21.77 4.81
N TYR A 232 9.89 -21.67 3.67
CA TYR A 232 9.71 -20.57 2.74
C TYR A 232 8.30 -20.56 2.10
N LEU A 233 7.75 -21.73 1.72
CA LEU A 233 6.37 -21.82 1.24
C LEU A 233 5.34 -21.42 2.31
N LYS A 234 5.53 -21.83 3.57
CA LYS A 234 4.71 -21.40 4.69
C LYS A 234 4.73 -19.87 4.85
N PHE A 235 5.92 -19.30 4.78
CA PHE A 235 6.07 -17.83 4.85
C PHE A 235 5.31 -17.12 3.72
N LEU A 236 5.48 -17.55 2.45
CA LEU A 236 4.80 -16.94 1.31
C LEU A 236 3.28 -17.09 1.37
N SER A 237 2.79 -18.26 1.79
CA SER A 237 1.36 -18.57 1.85
C SER A 237 0.68 -18.09 3.13
N SER A 238 1.46 -17.72 4.15
CA SER A 238 0.98 -17.51 5.52
C SER A 238 0.15 -18.70 6.03
N ASP A 239 0.58 -19.92 5.68
CA ASP A 239 -0.08 -21.17 6.03
C ASP A 239 0.93 -22.14 6.68
N ASP A 240 0.92 -22.22 8.00
CA ASP A 240 1.80 -23.08 8.79
C ASP A 240 1.43 -24.56 8.71
N SER A 241 0.29 -24.92 8.13
CA SER A 241 -0.19 -26.30 8.03
C SER A 241 0.52 -27.13 6.93
N ILE A 242 1.27 -26.48 6.04
CA ILE A 242 1.99 -27.12 4.94
C ILE A 242 3.08 -28.01 5.50
N SER A 243 3.00 -29.32 5.28
CA SER A 243 4.01 -30.29 5.72
C SER A 243 4.67 -31.05 4.58
N ASP A 244 4.04 -31.05 3.41
CA ASP A 244 4.50 -31.76 2.23
C ASP A 244 3.95 -31.12 0.96
N VAL A 245 4.60 -31.39 -0.19
CA VAL A 245 4.19 -30.90 -1.51
C VAL A 245 3.94 -32.05 -2.48
N GLU A 246 2.97 -31.85 -3.39
CA GLU A 246 2.75 -32.78 -4.49
C GLU A 246 3.73 -32.47 -5.65
N SER A 247 4.03 -33.48 -6.46
CA SER A 247 4.83 -33.27 -7.67
C SER A 247 4.04 -32.47 -8.71
N LEU A 248 4.71 -31.56 -9.41
CA LEU A 248 4.11 -30.86 -10.55
C LEU A 248 3.91 -31.79 -11.73
N GLU A 249 2.77 -31.65 -12.42
CA GLU A 249 2.55 -32.31 -13.69
C GLU A 249 3.45 -31.70 -14.78
N ASN A 250 3.93 -32.55 -15.70
CA ASN A 250 4.67 -32.08 -16.87
C ASN A 250 3.71 -31.32 -17.81
N ILE A 251 3.94 -30.04 -18.01
CA ILE A 251 3.22 -29.24 -18.99
C ILE A 251 4.00 -29.28 -20.31
N ASN A 252 3.42 -29.88 -21.35
CA ASN A 252 3.94 -29.74 -22.70
C ASN A 252 3.54 -28.37 -23.26
N PHE A 253 4.53 -27.51 -23.46
CA PHE A 253 4.33 -26.16 -23.96
C PHE A 253 5.09 -25.98 -25.27
N GLU A 254 4.37 -25.60 -26.34
CA GLU A 254 4.99 -25.17 -27.59
C GLU A 254 5.30 -23.65 -27.50
N ILE A 255 6.55 -23.30 -27.75
CA ILE A 255 6.98 -21.89 -27.77
C ILE A 255 6.46 -21.25 -29.06
N PRO A 256 5.63 -20.19 -28.98
CA PRO A 256 5.15 -19.48 -30.16
C PRO A 256 6.30 -18.83 -30.95
N GLN A 257 6.02 -18.46 -32.21
CA GLN A 257 7.00 -17.73 -33.05
C GLN A 257 7.36 -16.37 -32.43
N GLU A 258 8.62 -15.98 -32.56
CA GLU A 258 9.19 -14.75 -31.97
C GLU A 258 8.39 -13.49 -32.34
N ASN A 259 8.03 -13.30 -33.60
CA ASN A 259 7.25 -12.14 -34.06
C ASN A 259 5.88 -12.03 -33.39
N LEU A 260 5.24 -13.18 -33.13
CA LEU A 260 3.95 -13.20 -32.43
C LEU A 260 4.13 -12.80 -30.96
N LEU A 261 5.16 -13.32 -30.32
CA LEU A 261 5.52 -12.98 -28.92
C LEU A 261 5.86 -11.50 -28.78
N TYR A 262 6.59 -10.93 -29.75
CA TYR A 262 6.94 -9.51 -29.72
C TYR A 262 5.69 -8.62 -29.80
N ASN A 263 4.77 -8.87 -30.72
CA ASN A 263 3.54 -8.09 -30.85
C ASN A 263 2.65 -8.25 -29.61
N GLN A 264 2.49 -9.47 -29.12
CA GLN A 264 1.76 -9.72 -27.86
C GLN A 264 2.39 -9.01 -26.67
N ALA A 265 3.72 -8.92 -26.62
CA ALA A 265 4.41 -8.21 -25.54
C ALA A 265 4.11 -6.72 -25.58
N LEU A 266 4.16 -6.07 -26.75
CA LEU A 266 3.85 -4.65 -26.89
C LEU A 266 2.41 -4.31 -26.48
N GLU A 267 1.46 -5.19 -26.78
CA GLU A 267 0.04 -4.95 -26.47
C GLU A 267 -0.33 -5.30 -25.02
N ASN A 268 0.31 -6.30 -24.44
CA ASN A 268 -0.15 -6.90 -23.18
C ASN A 268 0.73 -6.65 -21.97
N ARG A 269 2.00 -6.23 -22.16
CA ARG A 269 2.90 -6.00 -21.02
C ARG A 269 2.43 -4.81 -20.17
N ASP A 270 2.32 -5.07 -18.87
CA ASP A 270 1.85 -4.09 -17.91
C ASP A 270 2.81 -2.89 -17.81
N GLU A 271 4.12 -3.11 -18.01
CA GLU A 271 5.12 -2.05 -18.00
C GLU A 271 4.94 -1.07 -19.18
N VAL A 272 4.54 -1.58 -20.36
CA VAL A 272 4.25 -0.73 -21.53
C VAL A 272 3.02 0.12 -21.24
N LYS A 273 1.96 -0.49 -20.71
CA LYS A 273 0.73 0.22 -20.33
C LYS A 273 0.99 1.29 -19.26
N MET A 274 1.87 1.02 -18.30
CA MET A 274 2.28 2.00 -17.29
C MET A 274 2.99 3.20 -17.92
N GLN A 275 3.87 2.98 -18.91
CA GLN A 275 4.53 4.07 -19.63
C GLN A 275 3.54 4.93 -20.43
N ASP A 276 2.54 4.33 -21.07
CA ASP A 276 1.48 5.07 -21.74
C ASP A 276 0.67 5.95 -20.78
N ILE A 277 0.36 5.43 -19.61
CA ILE A 277 -0.29 6.22 -18.54
C ILE A 277 0.59 7.39 -18.14
N GLN A 278 1.88 7.15 -17.94
CA GLN A 278 2.83 8.20 -17.55
C GLN A 278 2.94 9.30 -18.62
N VAL A 279 3.00 8.93 -19.91
CA VAL A 279 2.98 9.89 -21.01
C VAL A 279 1.68 10.72 -21.01
N ASN A 280 0.53 10.08 -20.81
CA ASN A 280 -0.75 10.77 -20.76
C ASN A 280 -0.85 11.70 -19.52
N ALA A 281 -0.38 11.29 -18.36
CA ALA A 281 -0.31 12.12 -17.16
C ALA A 281 0.59 13.35 -17.39
N THR A 282 1.72 13.17 -18.07
CA THR A 282 2.63 14.27 -18.42
C THR A 282 1.96 15.27 -19.38
N LYS A 283 1.20 14.80 -20.40
CA LYS A 283 0.40 15.69 -21.26
C LYS A 283 -0.64 16.49 -20.47
N LYS A 284 -1.30 15.87 -19.48
CA LYS A 284 -2.23 16.57 -18.59
C LYS A 284 -1.53 17.60 -17.71
N ASN A 285 -0.33 17.34 -17.24
CA ASN A 285 0.49 18.33 -16.52
C ASN A 285 0.84 19.54 -17.39
N ILE A 286 1.15 19.34 -18.68
CA ILE A 286 1.33 20.45 -19.63
C ILE A 286 0.04 21.29 -19.74
N ASN A 287 -1.12 20.64 -19.82
CA ASN A 287 -2.42 21.34 -19.85
C ASN A 287 -2.70 22.12 -18.55
N ILE A 288 -2.30 21.59 -17.39
CA ILE A 288 -2.37 22.31 -16.11
C ILE A 288 -1.47 23.55 -16.15
N ALA A 289 -0.25 23.43 -16.66
CA ALA A 289 0.63 24.60 -16.82
C ALA A 289 0.00 25.64 -17.76
N ASN A 290 -0.56 25.20 -18.87
CA ASN A 290 -1.26 26.08 -19.82
C ASN A 290 -2.53 26.73 -19.23
N SER A 291 -3.09 26.19 -18.15
CA SER A 291 -4.25 26.79 -17.49
C SER A 291 -3.99 28.21 -16.98
N ALA A 292 -2.71 28.58 -16.74
CA ALA A 292 -2.30 29.93 -16.34
C ALA A 292 -2.57 30.99 -17.44
N TYR A 293 -2.76 30.60 -18.70
CA TYR A 293 -3.12 31.51 -19.79
C TYR A 293 -4.63 31.77 -19.88
N TYR A 294 -5.44 31.07 -19.10
CA TYR A 294 -6.90 31.24 -19.07
C TYR A 294 -7.31 32.03 -17.81
N PRO A 295 -8.42 32.78 -17.88
CA PRO A 295 -8.97 33.43 -16.68
C PRO A 295 -9.46 32.35 -15.69
N SER A 296 -9.43 32.69 -14.39
CA SER A 296 -10.12 31.93 -13.34
C SER A 296 -11.32 32.72 -12.83
N VAL A 297 -12.45 32.05 -12.63
CA VAL A 297 -13.69 32.66 -12.15
C VAL A 297 -14.13 31.91 -10.89
N TYR A 298 -14.30 32.68 -9.82
CA TYR A 298 -14.80 32.19 -8.52
C TYR A 298 -16.05 32.96 -8.13
N SER A 299 -16.99 32.29 -7.49
CA SER A 299 -18.06 32.94 -6.75
C SER A 299 -17.70 32.95 -5.28
N HIS A 300 -17.87 34.13 -4.66
CA HIS A 300 -17.67 34.34 -3.22
C HIS A 300 -18.95 34.96 -2.66
N LEU A 301 -19.57 34.25 -1.73
CA LEU A 301 -20.73 34.70 -0.99
C LEU A 301 -20.38 34.79 0.49
N GLU A 302 -20.58 35.94 1.07
CA GLU A 302 -20.34 36.20 2.50
C GLU A 302 -21.59 36.72 3.15
N TYR A 303 -21.98 36.13 4.25
CA TYR A 303 -23.03 36.65 5.14
C TYR A 303 -22.49 36.62 6.56
N GLY A 304 -22.58 37.76 7.23
CA GLY A 304 -22.08 37.89 8.60
C GLY A 304 -22.73 39.01 9.38
N PHE A 305 -22.44 39.02 10.65
CA PHE A 305 -22.80 40.09 11.57
C PHE A 305 -21.60 40.37 12.49
N ASN A 306 -21.56 41.62 12.93
CA ASN A 306 -20.53 42.13 13.79
C ASN A 306 -21.21 42.74 15.04
N ASP A 307 -20.67 42.39 16.24
CA ASP A 307 -21.19 42.86 17.51
C ASP A 307 -20.06 43.43 18.40
#